data_481e77eaa7ad9a3449b16b5a561777f6
#
_entry.id   481e77eaa7ad9a3449b16b5a561777f6
#
_cell.length_a   1.000
_cell.length_b   1.000
_cell.length_c   1.000
_cell.angle_alpha   90.00
_cell.angle_beta   90.00
_cell.angle_gamma   90.00
#
_symmetry.space_group_name_H-M   'P 1'
#
loop_
_entity.id
_entity.type
_entity.pdbx_description
1 polymer ?
#
loop_
_entity_poly.entity_id
_entity_poly.type
_entity_poly.pdbx_seq_one_letter_code
_entity_poly.pdbx_strand_id
1 'polypeptide(L)'
;MSLSEFLQVRGEELISFRRDLHAHPELSSQETRTTASIVRRLQVAGLEPKVLNCGTGLVCDVGTGDGPVLALRADIDALAMEDESHSSYRSHIEGVAHACGHDVHTAIVLGAGLFFAQNPPPGRVRLIFEPAEETVPGGAVDVIDEGHLDDVGVIFGLHCDPKKQVGTIGLRTGPV
;
A
#
# COMPACT_ATOMS: atom_id res chain seq x y z
N MET A 1 11.89 17.54 8.42
CA MET A 1 10.61 17.40 9.19
C MET A 1 10.61 16.02 9.86
N SER A 2 10.31 15.94 11.16
CA SER A 2 10.18 14.65 11.85
C SER A 2 8.93 13.90 11.37
N LEU A 3 8.87 12.58 11.62
CA LEU A 3 7.68 11.78 11.30
C LEU A 3 6.44 12.29 12.06
N SER A 4 6.60 12.70 13.32
CA SER A 4 5.50 13.25 14.10
C SER A 4 4.94 14.56 13.50
N GLU A 5 5.80 15.47 13.08
CA GLU A 5 5.40 16.70 12.39
C GLU A 5 4.71 16.39 11.05
N PHE A 6 5.24 15.45 10.28
CA PHE A 6 4.63 15.00 9.03
C PHE A 6 3.20 14.47 9.26
N LEU A 7 3.02 13.61 10.26
CA LEU A 7 1.70 13.04 10.59
C LEU A 7 0.72 14.11 11.11
N GLN A 8 1.20 15.13 11.84
CA GLN A 8 0.34 16.26 12.23
C GLN A 8 -0.16 17.05 11.02
N VAL A 9 0.66 17.19 9.98
CA VAL A 9 0.30 17.94 8.76
C VAL A 9 -0.50 17.11 7.76
N ARG A 10 -0.15 15.84 7.57
CA ARG A 10 -0.69 15.00 6.49
C ARG A 10 -1.63 13.89 6.98
N GLY A 11 -1.78 13.70 8.28
CA GLY A 11 -2.56 12.60 8.85
C GLY A 11 -4.01 12.58 8.38
N GLU A 12 -4.69 13.72 8.39
CA GLU A 12 -6.09 13.83 7.93
C GLU A 12 -6.23 13.52 6.43
N GLU A 13 -5.25 13.87 5.61
CA GLU A 13 -5.22 13.53 4.20
C GLU A 13 -5.08 12.01 4.00
N LEU A 14 -4.20 11.36 4.76
CA LEU A 14 -4.00 9.90 4.69
C LEU A 14 -5.25 9.15 5.18
N ILE A 15 -5.90 9.63 6.25
CA ILE A 15 -7.17 9.09 6.73
C ILE A 15 -8.26 9.24 5.66
N SER A 16 -8.37 10.41 5.04
CA SER A 16 -9.34 10.66 3.97
C SER A 16 -9.07 9.77 2.76
N PHE A 17 -7.80 9.58 2.39
CA PHE A 17 -7.41 8.66 1.33
C PHE A 17 -7.81 7.22 1.65
N ARG A 18 -7.50 6.72 2.84
CA ARG A 18 -7.91 5.40 3.29
C ARG A 18 -9.43 5.21 3.22
N ARG A 19 -10.21 6.19 3.71
CA ARG A 19 -11.68 6.14 3.67
C ARG A 19 -12.23 6.17 2.24
N ASP A 20 -11.58 6.89 1.35
CA ASP A 20 -11.94 6.93 -0.07
C ASP A 20 -11.71 5.56 -0.75
N LEU A 21 -10.59 4.88 -0.44
CA LEU A 21 -10.36 3.51 -0.91
C LEU A 21 -11.43 2.56 -0.34
N HIS A 22 -11.72 2.66 0.95
CA HIS A 22 -12.72 1.83 1.62
C HIS A 22 -14.12 1.98 1.00
N ALA A 23 -14.49 3.19 0.63
CA ALA A 23 -15.79 3.48 0.01
C ALA A 23 -15.88 3.02 -1.45
N HIS A 24 -14.74 2.80 -2.12
CA HIS A 24 -14.66 2.42 -3.53
C HIS A 24 -13.73 1.21 -3.72
N PRO A 25 -14.00 0.07 -3.07
CA PRO A 25 -13.17 -1.11 -3.17
C PRO A 25 -13.20 -1.71 -4.57
N GLU A 26 -12.09 -2.30 -4.99
CA GLU A 26 -11.97 -2.99 -6.27
C GLU A 26 -11.45 -4.41 -6.03
N LEU A 27 -12.01 -5.39 -6.74
CA LEU A 27 -11.60 -6.78 -6.65
C LEU A 27 -10.21 -7.01 -7.23
N SER A 28 -9.61 -8.14 -6.87
CA SER A 28 -8.33 -8.62 -7.40
C SER A 28 -8.25 -8.49 -8.92
N SER A 29 -7.14 -7.95 -9.43
CA SER A 29 -6.89 -7.65 -10.85
C SER A 29 -7.82 -6.59 -11.47
N GLN A 30 -8.62 -5.88 -10.69
CA GLN A 30 -9.51 -4.81 -11.14
C GLN A 30 -9.20 -3.45 -10.47
N GLU A 31 -8.10 -3.34 -9.72
CA GLU A 31 -7.71 -2.23 -8.85
C GLU A 31 -7.22 -1.01 -9.67
N THR A 32 -7.92 -0.67 -10.73
CA THR A 32 -7.52 0.38 -11.69
C THR A 32 -7.63 1.78 -11.10
N ARG A 33 -8.72 2.06 -10.37
CA ARG A 33 -8.95 3.34 -9.68
C ARG A 33 -7.96 3.51 -8.52
N THR A 34 -7.77 2.46 -7.74
CA THR A 34 -6.83 2.42 -6.61
C THR A 34 -5.42 2.68 -7.10
N THR A 35 -4.96 1.94 -8.12
CA THR A 35 -3.66 2.13 -8.77
C THR A 35 -3.47 3.57 -9.26
N ALA A 36 -4.43 4.10 -10.04
CA ALA A 36 -4.36 5.47 -10.56
C ALA A 36 -4.34 6.53 -9.44
N SER A 37 -5.04 6.27 -8.34
CA SER A 37 -5.10 7.17 -7.18
C SER A 37 -3.76 7.24 -6.43
N ILE A 38 -3.06 6.10 -6.29
CA ILE A 38 -1.73 6.01 -5.71
C ILE A 38 -0.71 6.70 -6.64
N VAL A 39 -0.70 6.34 -7.93
CA VAL A 39 0.18 6.95 -8.95
C VAL A 39 0.13 8.47 -8.88
N ARG A 40 -1.06 9.04 -8.94
CA ARG A 40 -1.23 10.51 -8.91
C ARG A 40 -0.63 11.15 -7.66
N ARG A 41 -0.80 10.53 -6.48
CA ARG A 41 -0.27 11.08 -5.22
C ARG A 41 1.25 11.03 -5.15
N LEU A 42 1.84 9.94 -5.62
CA LEU A 42 3.29 9.80 -5.71
C LEU A 42 3.89 10.79 -6.73
N GLN A 43 3.25 10.96 -7.88
CA GLN A 43 3.67 11.95 -8.89
C GLN A 43 3.60 13.40 -8.38
N VAL A 44 2.54 13.75 -7.66
CA VAL A 44 2.43 15.08 -7.01
C VAL A 44 3.54 15.31 -5.98
N ALA A 45 4.03 14.24 -5.36
CA ALA A 45 5.18 14.30 -4.45
C ALA A 45 6.55 14.31 -5.17
N GLY A 46 6.57 14.31 -6.52
CA GLY A 46 7.79 14.33 -7.33
C GLY A 46 8.44 12.96 -7.51
N LEU A 47 7.70 11.87 -7.25
CA LEU A 47 8.17 10.50 -7.43
C LEU A 47 7.73 9.95 -8.80
N GLU A 48 8.39 8.87 -9.24
CA GLU A 48 8.17 8.24 -10.54
C GLU A 48 7.64 6.80 -10.39
N PRO A 49 6.34 6.62 -10.05
CA PRO A 49 5.74 5.29 -9.94
C PRO A 49 5.67 4.59 -11.30
N LYS A 50 5.91 3.27 -11.29
CA LYS A 50 5.79 2.38 -12.45
C LYS A 50 4.67 1.40 -12.20
N VAL A 51 3.60 1.46 -12.99
CA VAL A 51 2.50 0.49 -12.97
C VAL A 51 3.01 -0.84 -13.53
N LEU A 52 2.60 -1.96 -12.92
CA LEU A 52 2.94 -3.29 -13.38
C LEU A 52 2.30 -3.58 -14.75
N ASN A 53 2.91 -4.50 -15.50
CA ASN A 53 2.46 -4.84 -16.88
C ASN A 53 1.05 -5.43 -16.93
N CYS A 54 0.57 -6.02 -15.83
CA CYS A 54 -0.82 -6.49 -15.70
C CYS A 54 -1.84 -5.35 -15.67
N GLY A 55 -1.41 -4.09 -15.50
CA GLY A 55 -2.27 -2.89 -15.55
C GLY A 55 -2.78 -2.42 -14.19
N THR A 56 -2.60 -3.20 -13.13
CA THR A 56 -2.93 -2.84 -11.73
C THR A 56 -1.72 -3.07 -10.83
N GLY A 57 -1.70 -2.39 -9.67
CA GLY A 57 -0.51 -2.37 -8.82
C GLY A 57 0.63 -1.53 -9.40
N LEU A 58 1.64 -1.27 -8.60
CA LEU A 58 2.77 -0.44 -9.00
C LEU A 58 3.96 -0.62 -8.06
N VAL A 59 5.13 -0.21 -8.54
CA VAL A 59 6.32 0.02 -7.71
C VAL A 59 6.80 1.46 -7.83
N CYS A 60 7.47 1.97 -6.78
CA CYS A 60 8.03 3.31 -6.79
C CYS A 60 9.27 3.36 -5.91
N ASP A 61 10.42 3.74 -6.47
CA ASP A 61 11.65 3.91 -5.72
C ASP A 61 11.76 5.33 -5.15
N VAL A 62 12.24 5.45 -3.92
CA VAL A 62 12.52 6.71 -3.21
C VAL A 62 13.92 6.65 -2.63
N GLY A 63 14.64 7.77 -2.73
CA GLY A 63 16.03 7.86 -2.33
C GLY A 63 16.98 7.40 -3.43
N THR A 64 18.27 7.44 -3.13
CA THR A 64 19.35 7.12 -4.07
C THR A 64 20.43 6.29 -3.39
N GLY A 65 21.19 5.53 -4.16
CA GLY A 65 22.32 4.73 -3.65
C GLY A 65 22.45 3.41 -4.36
N ASP A 66 23.63 2.81 -4.29
CA ASP A 66 23.99 1.56 -4.99
C ASP A 66 23.87 0.31 -4.10
N GLY A 67 23.42 0.48 -2.85
CA GLY A 67 23.20 -0.63 -1.92
C GLY A 67 21.92 -1.43 -2.19
N PRO A 68 21.71 -2.52 -1.43
CA PRO A 68 20.47 -3.28 -1.52
C PRO A 68 19.26 -2.41 -1.17
N VAL A 69 18.15 -2.68 -1.86
CA VAL A 69 16.89 -1.96 -1.66
C VAL A 69 16.17 -2.50 -0.43
N LEU A 70 15.60 -1.60 0.37
CA LEU A 70 14.59 -1.94 1.36
C LEU A 70 13.22 -1.80 0.71
N ALA A 71 12.41 -2.85 0.68
CA ALA A 71 11.06 -2.78 0.16
C ALA A 71 10.01 -2.65 1.28
N LEU A 72 8.99 -1.85 1.01
CA LEU A 72 7.75 -1.75 1.81
C LEU A 72 6.59 -2.22 0.95
N ARG A 73 5.88 -3.26 1.37
CA ARG A 73 4.78 -3.88 0.61
C ARG A 73 3.44 -3.60 1.26
N ALA A 74 2.48 -3.20 0.45
CA ALA A 74 1.06 -3.23 0.75
C ALA A 74 0.31 -3.93 -0.40
N ASP A 75 -0.66 -4.75 -0.06
CA ASP A 75 -1.72 -5.23 -0.94
C ASP A 75 -2.76 -4.14 -1.17
N ILE A 76 -3.50 -4.21 -2.29
CA ILE A 76 -4.43 -3.13 -2.66
C ILE A 76 -5.83 -3.58 -3.09
N ASP A 77 -6.07 -4.88 -3.20
CA ASP A 77 -7.35 -5.46 -3.61
C ASP A 77 -8.35 -5.59 -2.47
N ALA A 78 -9.60 -5.82 -2.81
CA ALA A 78 -10.72 -6.02 -1.89
C ALA A 78 -11.38 -7.40 -2.11
N LEU A 79 -12.22 -7.78 -1.17
CA LEU A 79 -12.91 -9.07 -1.15
C LEU A 79 -14.33 -8.99 -1.72
N ALA A 80 -14.77 -10.09 -2.34
CA ALA A 80 -16.14 -10.27 -2.83
C ALA A 80 -17.09 -10.61 -1.67
N MET A 81 -17.45 -9.60 -0.88
CA MET A 81 -18.36 -9.72 0.26
C MET A 81 -19.00 -8.38 0.60
N GLU A 82 -20.15 -8.39 1.27
CA GLU A 82 -20.83 -7.19 1.71
C GLU A 82 -20.07 -6.45 2.83
N ASP A 83 -20.05 -5.13 2.75
CA ASP A 83 -19.61 -4.29 3.85
C ASP A 83 -20.74 -4.11 4.88
N GLU A 84 -20.71 -4.89 5.95
CA GLU A 84 -21.67 -4.82 7.05
C GLU A 84 -21.39 -3.69 8.06
N SER A 85 -20.35 -2.86 7.81
CA SER A 85 -20.04 -1.75 8.69
C SER A 85 -21.12 -0.66 8.63
N HIS A 86 -21.30 0.06 9.73
CA HIS A 86 -22.19 1.22 9.80
C HIS A 86 -21.41 2.53 9.69
N SER A 87 -20.19 2.49 9.14
CA SER A 87 -19.35 3.68 8.99
C SER A 87 -19.91 4.62 7.92
N SER A 88 -19.62 5.92 8.06
CA SER A 88 -19.98 6.93 7.05
C SER A 88 -19.19 6.78 5.74
N TYR A 89 -18.17 5.93 5.72
CA TYR A 89 -17.32 5.62 4.56
C TYR A 89 -17.41 4.14 4.16
N ARG A 90 -18.50 3.44 4.52
CA ARG A 90 -18.75 2.08 4.07
C ARG A 90 -18.69 1.97 2.54
N SER A 91 -18.44 0.77 2.04
CA SER A 91 -18.42 0.52 0.60
C SER A 91 -19.68 1.04 -0.12
N HIS A 92 -19.46 1.72 -1.24
CA HIS A 92 -20.52 2.10 -2.19
C HIS A 92 -20.70 1.07 -3.30
N ILE A 93 -19.90 0.01 -3.30
CA ILE A 93 -19.92 -1.06 -4.29
C ILE A 93 -20.55 -2.28 -3.65
N GLU A 94 -21.75 -2.64 -4.13
CA GLU A 94 -22.50 -3.79 -3.63
C GLU A 94 -21.68 -5.07 -3.80
N GLY A 95 -21.59 -5.89 -2.74
CA GLY A 95 -20.89 -7.16 -2.73
C GLY A 95 -19.35 -7.04 -2.77
N VAL A 96 -18.77 -5.86 -2.50
CA VAL A 96 -17.31 -5.70 -2.45
C VAL A 96 -16.91 -4.88 -1.22
N ALA A 97 -15.93 -5.35 -0.45
CA ALA A 97 -15.47 -4.67 0.76
C ALA A 97 -13.98 -4.87 1.04
N HIS A 98 -13.32 -3.84 1.59
CA HIS A 98 -11.98 -3.96 2.17
C HIS A 98 -12.03 -4.60 3.56
N ALA A 99 -12.46 -5.87 3.64
CA ALA A 99 -12.60 -6.57 4.92
C ALA A 99 -11.27 -7.08 5.49
N CYS A 100 -10.24 -7.25 4.65
CA CYS A 100 -8.89 -7.63 5.08
C CYS A 100 -8.02 -6.44 5.54
N GLY A 101 -8.45 -5.20 5.26
CA GLY A 101 -7.75 -3.99 5.70
C GLY A 101 -6.69 -3.47 4.72
N HIS A 102 -6.70 -3.92 3.47
CA HIS A 102 -5.73 -3.52 2.44
C HIS A 102 -5.78 -2.01 2.14
N ASP A 103 -6.91 -1.35 2.33
CA ASP A 103 -7.05 0.11 2.30
C ASP A 103 -6.18 0.83 3.35
N VAL A 104 -6.04 0.23 4.55
CA VAL A 104 -5.15 0.72 5.62
C VAL A 104 -3.69 0.48 5.24
N HIS A 105 -3.36 -0.73 4.77
CA HIS A 105 -2.01 -1.09 4.33
C HIS A 105 -1.52 -0.13 3.24
N THR A 106 -2.35 0.09 2.22
CA THR A 106 -2.11 1.04 1.12
C THR A 106 -1.83 2.45 1.64
N ALA A 107 -2.66 2.96 2.56
CA ALA A 107 -2.51 4.30 3.11
C ALA A 107 -1.21 4.45 3.92
N ILE A 108 -0.80 3.41 4.66
CA ILE A 108 0.44 3.42 5.44
C ILE A 108 1.67 3.45 4.53
N VAL A 109 1.73 2.58 3.51
CA VAL A 109 2.88 2.53 2.58
C VAL A 109 2.93 3.80 1.72
N LEU A 110 1.78 4.32 1.28
CA LEU A 110 1.73 5.63 0.61
C LEU A 110 2.26 6.74 1.52
N GLY A 111 1.82 6.79 2.79
CA GLY A 111 2.28 7.76 3.77
C GLY A 111 3.79 7.72 3.98
N ALA A 112 4.38 6.51 4.05
CA ALA A 112 5.82 6.33 4.11
C ALA A 112 6.52 6.89 2.87
N GLY A 113 6.00 6.63 1.67
CA GLY A 113 6.53 7.18 0.43
C GLY A 113 6.50 8.71 0.40
N LEU A 114 5.37 9.32 0.79
CA LEU A 114 5.23 10.77 0.87
C LEU A 114 6.17 11.40 1.92
N PHE A 115 6.40 10.71 3.04
CA PHE A 115 7.37 11.13 4.04
C PHE A 115 8.81 11.09 3.50
N PHE A 116 9.19 9.99 2.84
CA PHE A 116 10.52 9.83 2.25
C PHE A 116 10.76 10.77 1.06
N ALA A 117 9.74 11.13 0.29
CA ALA A 117 9.85 12.16 -0.75
C ALA A 117 10.32 13.51 -0.19
N GLN A 118 9.91 13.85 1.03
CA GLN A 118 10.31 15.09 1.73
C GLN A 118 11.56 14.93 2.60
N ASN A 119 11.89 13.71 2.99
CA ASN A 119 13.03 13.36 3.84
C ASN A 119 13.75 12.14 3.23
N PRO A 120 14.50 12.34 2.14
CA PRO A 120 15.14 11.25 1.41
C PRO A 120 15.94 10.32 2.34
N PRO A 121 15.75 9.00 2.27
CA PRO A 121 16.50 8.04 3.06
C PRO A 121 17.96 7.98 2.58
N PRO A 122 18.89 7.50 3.41
CA PRO A 122 20.31 7.38 3.04
C PRO A 122 20.59 6.26 2.00
N GLY A 123 19.58 5.48 1.64
CA GLY A 123 19.62 4.42 0.65
C GLY A 123 18.35 4.44 -0.21
N ARG A 124 18.07 3.34 -0.92
CA ARG A 124 16.85 3.20 -1.72
C ARG A 124 15.76 2.45 -0.94
N VAL A 125 14.55 3.01 -0.99
CA VAL A 125 13.34 2.36 -0.49
C VAL A 125 12.40 2.14 -1.69
N ARG A 126 11.98 0.90 -1.92
CA ARG A 126 10.99 0.53 -2.92
C ARG A 126 9.64 0.36 -2.26
N LEU A 127 8.68 1.17 -2.68
CA LEU A 127 7.27 0.98 -2.34
C LEU A 127 6.70 -0.03 -3.35
N ILE A 128 6.04 -1.07 -2.85
CA ILE A 128 5.36 -2.09 -3.66
C ILE A 128 3.89 -2.04 -3.26
N PHE A 129 3.02 -1.74 -4.24
CA PHE A 129 1.57 -1.83 -4.10
C PHE A 129 1.12 -3.02 -4.93
N GLU A 130 0.98 -4.15 -4.27
CA GLU A 130 0.70 -5.45 -4.88
C GLU A 130 -0.78 -5.60 -5.18
N PRO A 131 -1.16 -5.88 -6.44
CA PRO A 131 -2.55 -6.19 -6.78
C PRO A 131 -2.86 -7.66 -6.48
N ALA A 132 -4.14 -8.04 -6.48
CA ALA A 132 -4.62 -9.43 -6.52
C ALA A 132 -3.99 -10.35 -5.46
N GLU A 133 -3.84 -9.89 -4.21
CA GLU A 133 -3.29 -10.70 -3.12
C GLU A 133 -4.23 -11.86 -2.75
N GLU A 134 -5.54 -11.61 -2.82
CA GLU A 134 -6.59 -12.55 -2.39
C GLU A 134 -6.90 -13.66 -3.42
N THR A 135 -6.12 -13.74 -4.51
CA THR A 135 -6.30 -14.74 -5.57
C THR A 135 -5.05 -15.57 -5.81
N VAL A 136 -5.19 -16.71 -6.48
CA VAL A 136 -4.07 -17.58 -6.88
C VAL A 136 -4.14 -17.84 -8.39
N PRO A 137 -3.06 -17.54 -9.16
CA PRO A 137 -1.83 -16.86 -8.72
C PRO A 137 -2.10 -15.39 -8.35
N GLY A 138 -1.41 -14.88 -7.30
CA GLY A 138 -1.51 -13.50 -6.86
C GLY A 138 -0.54 -12.58 -7.57
N GLY A 139 -0.73 -11.26 -7.42
CA GLY A 139 0.10 -10.24 -8.04
C GLY A 139 1.55 -10.20 -7.57
N ALA A 140 1.90 -10.90 -6.49
CA ALA A 140 3.29 -11.10 -6.11
C ALA A 140 4.11 -11.74 -7.25
N VAL A 141 3.49 -12.60 -8.07
CA VAL A 141 4.14 -13.23 -9.23
C VAL A 141 4.51 -12.17 -10.27
N ASP A 142 3.61 -11.22 -10.55
CA ASP A 142 3.88 -10.12 -11.48
C ASP A 142 5.05 -9.25 -11.00
N VAL A 143 5.11 -8.93 -9.69
CA VAL A 143 6.22 -8.18 -9.08
C VAL A 143 7.55 -8.91 -9.23
N ILE A 144 7.56 -10.24 -9.05
CA ILE A 144 8.75 -11.08 -9.20
C ILE A 144 9.17 -11.18 -10.67
N ASP A 145 8.24 -11.52 -11.55
CA ASP A 145 8.51 -11.75 -12.98
C ASP A 145 9.00 -10.50 -13.70
N GLU A 146 8.58 -9.31 -13.22
CA GLU A 146 9.08 -8.02 -13.70
C GLU A 146 10.45 -7.62 -13.09
N GLY A 147 11.06 -8.47 -12.25
CA GLY A 147 12.38 -8.25 -11.66
C GLY A 147 12.40 -7.21 -10.53
N HIS A 148 11.24 -6.84 -9.99
CA HIS A 148 11.16 -5.81 -8.97
C HIS A 148 11.67 -6.24 -7.59
N LEU A 149 12.06 -7.50 -7.41
CA LEU A 149 12.68 -8.02 -6.19
C LEU A 149 14.16 -8.36 -6.33
N ASP A 150 14.75 -8.27 -7.53
CA ASP A 150 16.12 -8.75 -7.81
C ASP A 150 17.19 -8.03 -6.98
N ASP A 151 17.01 -6.76 -6.68
CA ASP A 151 17.93 -5.92 -5.89
C ASP A 151 17.46 -5.66 -4.46
N VAL A 152 16.36 -6.31 -4.03
CA VAL A 152 15.78 -6.16 -2.70
C VAL A 152 16.54 -7.01 -1.68
N GLY A 153 17.14 -6.35 -0.69
CA GLY A 153 17.85 -7.02 0.41
C GLY A 153 16.95 -7.38 1.58
N VAL A 154 15.86 -6.63 1.77
CA VAL A 154 14.87 -6.86 2.83
C VAL A 154 13.52 -6.29 2.41
N ILE A 155 12.43 -7.00 2.73
CA ILE A 155 11.07 -6.57 2.50
C ILE A 155 10.28 -6.56 3.81
N PHE A 156 9.52 -5.49 4.05
CA PHE A 156 8.56 -5.38 5.14
C PHE A 156 7.15 -5.35 4.57
N GLY A 157 6.30 -6.27 5.04
CA GLY A 157 4.87 -6.25 4.90
C GLY A 157 4.23 -5.93 6.25
N LEU A 158 3.05 -5.34 6.22
CA LEU A 158 2.24 -5.11 7.41
C LEU A 158 0.86 -5.72 7.19
N HIS A 159 0.20 -6.13 8.27
CA HIS A 159 -1.17 -6.62 8.21
C HIS A 159 -1.98 -6.12 9.40
N CYS A 160 -3.22 -5.71 9.15
CA CYS A 160 -4.18 -5.36 10.18
C CYS A 160 -4.63 -6.63 10.94
N ASP A 161 -4.49 -6.63 12.27
CA ASP A 161 -4.93 -7.76 13.11
C ASP A 161 -6.08 -7.29 14.02
N PRO A 162 -7.34 -7.71 13.75
CA PRO A 162 -8.50 -7.28 14.53
C PRO A 162 -8.49 -7.80 15.96
N LYS A 163 -7.63 -8.77 16.30
CA LYS A 163 -7.50 -9.34 17.65
C LYS A 163 -6.55 -8.54 18.54
N LYS A 164 -5.79 -7.62 17.96
CA LYS A 164 -4.84 -6.80 18.73
C LYS A 164 -5.47 -5.49 19.19
N GLN A 165 -5.03 -5.05 20.36
CA GLN A 165 -5.43 -3.75 20.88
C GLN A 165 -4.86 -2.63 20.01
N VAL A 166 -5.67 -1.62 19.72
CA VAL A 166 -5.26 -0.42 18.98
C VAL A 166 -4.03 0.23 19.65
N GLY A 167 -3.06 0.64 18.86
CA GLY A 167 -1.79 1.20 19.33
C GLY A 167 -0.72 0.16 19.65
N THR A 168 -0.97 -1.12 19.42
CA THR A 168 0.03 -2.19 19.58
C THR A 168 0.52 -2.70 18.22
N ILE A 169 1.78 -3.11 18.16
CA ILE A 169 2.38 -3.77 16.99
C ILE A 169 2.83 -5.17 17.42
N GLY A 170 2.37 -6.19 16.67
CA GLY A 170 2.85 -7.54 16.81
C GLY A 170 4.12 -7.75 15.98
N LEU A 171 5.17 -8.27 16.60
CA LEU A 171 6.38 -8.72 15.89
C LEU A 171 6.51 -10.23 16.10
N ARG A 172 6.78 -10.94 15.02
CA ARG A 172 7.03 -12.38 15.04
C ARG A 172 8.29 -12.72 14.25
N THR A 173 9.11 -13.59 14.79
CA THR A 173 10.24 -14.19 14.09
C THR A 173 9.80 -15.52 13.47
N GLY A 174 10.16 -15.76 12.20
CA GLY A 174 9.79 -16.95 11.44
C GLY A 174 8.47 -16.77 10.66
N PRO A 175 8.05 -17.80 9.94
CA PRO A 175 6.85 -17.73 9.11
C PRO A 175 5.57 -17.50 9.94
N VAL A 176 4.65 -16.81 9.35
CA VAL A 176 3.31 -16.50 9.91
C VAL A 176 2.34 -17.62 9.58
#